data_d22c4cd32f6ddc4f4b6a48d53e37c1d3
#
_entry.id   d22c4cd32f6ddc4f4b6a48d53e37c1d3
#
_cell.length_a   1.000
_cell.length_b   1.000
_cell.length_c   1.000
_cell.angle_alpha   90.00
_cell.angle_beta   90.00
_cell.angle_gamma   90.00
#
_symmetry.space_group_name_H-M   'P 1'
#
loop_
_entity.id
_entity.type
_entity.pdbx_description
1 polymer ?
#
loop_
_entity_poly.entity_id
_entity_poly.type
_entity_poly.pdbx_seq_one_letter_code
_entity_poly.pdbx_strand_id
1 'polypeptide(L)'
;MDNKVINKSKAKSARTSVTEILMCVLGTFMYALAVSLFVTPLKFAAGGVTGLGILVNYLVPFISTGTFVFAANIPLFILAWRKFGFRFIARTVFSTAMMSGFIDLISFFAEKYNLYFHGDEKLVGAIFGGIIAGAGLGVVFLGGATTGGLDILARLLRLKFPHFSVGRLILICDFVVVVLSGIVYKSIESVLYSIIIIFLSSVAVDYVVAGKSHSKLMFIMTDYYEQVTKDIIAICGRGVSILPAQGGYTGQDRKVLMCVVRIHEVSKVRNIVAAYDSKPFIIITDSSEVLGQGFKAHNDTL
;
A
#
# COMPACT_ATOMS: atom_id res chain seq x y z
N MET A 1 -31.11 13.55 24.37
CA MET A 1 -30.22 12.39 24.09
C MET A 1 -29.16 12.69 23.04
N ASP A 2 -29.17 13.86 22.38
CA ASP A 2 -28.37 14.12 21.18
C ASP A 2 -26.97 14.72 21.38
N ASN A 3 -26.71 15.45 22.45
CA ASN A 3 -25.40 16.10 22.64
C ASN A 3 -24.23 15.13 22.92
N LYS A 4 -24.48 13.98 23.54
CA LYS A 4 -23.44 12.95 23.78
C LYS A 4 -23.06 12.19 22.51
N VAL A 5 -24.00 11.98 21.59
CA VAL A 5 -23.77 11.30 20.30
C VAL A 5 -22.99 12.22 19.36
N ILE A 6 -23.34 13.51 19.31
CA ILE A 6 -22.65 14.52 18.49
C ILE A 6 -21.23 14.76 19.00
N ASN A 7 -20.99 14.80 20.31
CA ASN A 7 -19.65 14.94 20.88
C ASN A 7 -18.77 13.68 20.66
N LYS A 8 -19.35 12.46 20.73
CA LYS A 8 -18.61 11.24 20.39
C LYS A 8 -18.26 11.18 18.89
N SER A 9 -19.16 11.62 18.01
CA SER A 9 -18.89 11.69 16.56
C SER A 9 -17.80 12.70 16.23
N LYS A 10 -17.84 13.90 16.81
CA LYS A 10 -16.79 14.93 16.63
C LYS A 10 -15.44 14.50 17.21
N ALA A 11 -15.40 13.86 18.37
CA ALA A 11 -14.18 13.35 18.98
C ALA A 11 -13.58 12.18 18.16
N LYS A 12 -14.42 11.30 17.59
CA LYS A 12 -13.98 10.22 16.70
C LYS A 12 -13.42 10.80 15.39
N SER A 13 -14.07 11.80 14.80
CA SER A 13 -13.60 12.49 13.59
C SER A 13 -12.26 13.22 13.81
N ALA A 14 -12.10 13.92 14.94
CA ALA A 14 -10.86 14.61 15.29
C ALA A 14 -9.70 13.64 15.53
N ARG A 15 -9.95 12.53 16.24
CA ARG A 15 -8.94 11.49 16.51
C ARG A 15 -8.49 10.79 15.23
N THR A 16 -9.39 10.55 14.29
CA THR A 16 -9.07 9.98 12.97
C THR A 16 -8.18 10.94 12.18
N SER A 17 -8.49 12.25 12.17
CA SER A 17 -7.66 13.25 11.48
C SER A 17 -6.24 13.36 12.05
N VAL A 18 -6.05 13.28 13.36
CA VAL A 18 -4.70 13.33 13.96
C VAL A 18 -3.88 12.09 13.58
N THR A 19 -4.48 10.92 13.61
CA THR A 19 -3.80 9.67 13.23
C THR A 19 -3.39 9.70 11.74
N GLU A 20 -4.25 10.19 10.86
CA GLU A 20 -3.97 10.33 9.43
C GLU A 20 -2.79 11.30 9.18
N ILE A 21 -2.75 12.44 9.88
CA ILE A 21 -1.64 13.40 9.80
C ILE A 21 -0.33 12.77 10.30
N LEU A 22 -0.35 12.07 11.44
CA LEU A 22 0.84 11.38 11.94
C LEU A 22 1.35 10.32 10.98
N MET A 23 0.46 9.55 10.34
CA MET A 23 0.83 8.59 9.30
C MET A 23 1.47 9.29 8.11
N CYS A 24 0.93 10.43 7.65
CA CYS A 24 1.52 11.19 6.57
C CYS A 24 2.94 11.68 6.93
N VAL A 25 3.14 12.22 8.12
CA VAL A 25 4.46 12.71 8.57
C VAL A 25 5.46 11.55 8.70
N LEU A 26 5.06 10.45 9.35
CA LEU A 26 5.93 9.28 9.52
C LEU A 26 6.28 8.65 8.16
N GLY A 27 5.29 8.45 7.30
CA GLY A 27 5.50 7.82 6.00
C GLY A 27 6.37 8.68 5.07
N THR A 28 6.17 10.00 5.04
CA THR A 28 7.01 10.91 4.26
C THR A 28 8.43 11.00 4.79
N PHE A 29 8.62 10.92 6.11
CA PHE A 29 9.94 10.86 6.72
C PHE A 29 10.68 9.57 6.35
N MET A 30 10.02 8.40 6.44
CA MET A 30 10.59 7.11 6.02
C MET A 30 10.98 7.13 4.54
N TYR A 31 10.11 7.65 3.68
CA TYR A 31 10.39 7.77 2.25
C TYR A 31 11.61 8.67 1.99
N ALA A 32 11.66 9.82 2.64
CA ALA A 32 12.77 10.76 2.51
C ALA A 32 14.10 10.17 2.98
N LEU A 33 14.10 9.41 4.08
CA LEU A 33 15.28 8.65 4.54
C LEU A 33 15.78 7.70 3.45
N ALA A 34 14.88 6.91 2.87
CA ALA A 34 15.25 5.96 1.82
C ALA A 34 15.86 6.66 0.60
N VAL A 35 15.22 7.73 0.14
CA VAL A 35 15.69 8.50 -1.03
C VAL A 35 17.03 9.15 -0.76
N SER A 36 17.17 9.85 0.37
CA SER A 36 18.37 10.65 0.64
C SER A 36 19.58 9.82 1.04
N LEU A 37 19.40 8.67 1.73
CA LEU A 37 20.52 7.87 2.24
C LEU A 37 20.92 6.72 1.32
N PHE A 38 19.97 6.17 0.53
CA PHE A 38 20.23 4.98 -0.29
C PHE A 38 20.12 5.25 -1.78
N VAL A 39 19.05 5.93 -2.22
CA VAL A 39 18.73 6.03 -3.66
C VAL A 39 19.61 7.08 -4.34
N THR A 40 19.63 8.30 -3.80
CA THR A 40 20.36 9.44 -4.40
C THR A 40 21.87 9.21 -4.44
N PRO A 41 22.55 8.77 -3.35
CA PRO A 41 24.00 8.60 -3.34
C PRO A 41 24.49 7.51 -4.30
N LEU A 42 23.69 6.46 -4.47
CA LEU A 42 24.02 5.33 -5.35
C LEU A 42 23.64 5.58 -6.82
N LYS A 43 23.13 6.77 -7.15
CA LYS A 43 22.68 7.15 -8.50
C LYS A 43 21.60 6.22 -9.04
N PHE A 44 20.62 5.92 -8.20
CA PHE A 44 19.42 5.17 -8.58
C PHE A 44 18.25 6.12 -8.82
N ALA A 45 17.22 5.67 -9.52
CA ALA A 45 15.96 6.39 -9.67
C ALA A 45 14.89 5.73 -8.79
N ALA A 46 14.22 6.55 -7.98
CA ALA A 46 13.11 6.08 -7.13
C ALA A 46 11.78 5.90 -7.90
N GLY A 47 11.77 6.16 -9.21
CA GLY A 47 10.53 6.32 -9.97
C GLY A 47 9.85 7.67 -9.71
N GLY A 48 8.73 7.89 -10.39
CA GLY A 48 7.89 9.05 -10.14
C GLY A 48 8.54 10.41 -10.39
N VAL A 49 7.87 11.46 -9.90
CA VAL A 49 8.41 12.83 -9.93
C VAL A 49 9.64 12.95 -9.02
N THR A 50 9.75 12.14 -7.99
CA THR A 50 10.94 12.10 -7.14
C THR A 50 12.16 11.60 -7.92
N GLY A 51 12.01 10.56 -8.75
CA GLY A 51 13.06 10.09 -9.64
C GLY A 51 13.52 11.18 -10.62
N LEU A 52 12.56 11.92 -11.21
CA LEU A 52 12.90 13.09 -12.03
C LEU A 52 13.65 14.16 -11.22
N GLY A 53 13.24 14.43 -9.98
CA GLY A 53 13.91 15.38 -9.10
C GLY A 53 15.36 14.99 -8.80
N ILE A 54 15.64 13.71 -8.56
CA ILE A 54 16.99 13.19 -8.39
C ILE A 54 17.84 13.41 -9.65
N LEU A 55 17.28 13.13 -10.83
CA LEU A 55 17.96 13.35 -12.11
C LEU A 55 18.26 14.82 -12.36
N VAL A 56 17.29 15.70 -12.07
CA VAL A 56 17.47 17.16 -12.22
C VAL A 56 18.53 17.67 -11.25
N ASN A 57 18.51 17.24 -9.99
CA ASN A 57 19.55 17.61 -9.02
C ASN A 57 20.96 17.14 -9.46
N TYR A 58 21.06 15.94 -10.04
CA TYR A 58 22.33 15.45 -10.58
C TYR A 58 22.86 16.30 -11.74
N LEU A 59 21.98 16.74 -12.64
CA LEU A 59 22.35 17.59 -13.79
C LEU A 59 22.57 19.05 -13.37
N VAL A 60 21.83 19.51 -12.38
CA VAL A 60 21.76 20.91 -11.95
C VAL A 60 21.77 20.97 -10.43
N PRO A 61 22.97 20.86 -9.79
CA PRO A 61 23.10 20.68 -8.34
C PRO A 61 22.52 21.80 -7.48
N PHE A 62 22.32 23.00 -8.01
CA PHE A 62 21.71 24.10 -7.26
C PHE A 62 20.19 23.94 -7.07
N ILE A 63 19.53 23.03 -7.80
CA ILE A 63 18.11 22.71 -7.61
C ILE A 63 18.05 21.45 -6.73
N SER A 64 17.59 21.61 -5.48
CA SER A 64 17.44 20.45 -4.59
C SER A 64 16.34 19.51 -5.07
N THR A 65 16.49 18.23 -4.78
CA THR A 65 15.51 17.18 -5.17
C THR A 65 14.12 17.49 -4.62
N GLY A 66 14.01 17.86 -3.34
CA GLY A 66 12.73 18.15 -2.71
C GLY A 66 12.08 19.40 -3.30
N THR A 67 12.84 20.49 -3.49
CA THR A 67 12.33 21.71 -4.12
C THR A 67 11.78 21.43 -5.52
N PHE A 68 12.51 20.66 -6.34
CA PHE A 68 12.02 20.28 -7.67
C PHE A 68 10.72 19.46 -7.59
N VAL A 69 10.69 18.45 -6.71
CA VAL A 69 9.52 17.60 -6.54
C VAL A 69 8.29 18.42 -6.15
N PHE A 70 8.43 19.36 -5.20
CA PHE A 70 7.32 20.21 -4.81
C PHE A 70 6.85 21.09 -5.97
N ALA A 71 7.76 21.77 -6.65
CA ALA A 71 7.45 22.66 -7.76
C ALA A 71 6.78 21.93 -8.93
N ALA A 72 7.29 20.77 -9.31
CA ALA A 72 6.75 19.94 -10.39
C ALA A 72 5.35 19.38 -10.08
N ASN A 73 4.98 19.28 -8.80
CA ASN A 73 3.64 18.85 -8.39
C ASN A 73 2.59 19.98 -8.43
N ILE A 74 2.97 21.26 -8.45
CA ILE A 74 2.03 22.38 -8.45
C ILE A 74 1.00 22.27 -9.59
N PRO A 75 1.38 22.09 -10.86
CA PRO A 75 0.40 21.94 -11.94
C PRO A 75 -0.49 20.72 -11.77
N LEU A 76 0.03 19.61 -11.22
CA LEU A 76 -0.75 18.42 -10.95
C LEU A 76 -1.78 18.66 -9.82
N PHE A 77 -1.44 19.43 -8.79
CA PHE A 77 -2.38 19.82 -7.74
C PHE A 77 -3.53 20.65 -8.29
N ILE A 78 -3.24 21.62 -9.17
CA ILE A 78 -4.26 22.47 -9.78
C ILE A 78 -5.24 21.64 -10.64
N LEU A 79 -4.70 20.71 -11.45
CA LEU A 79 -5.51 19.83 -12.27
C LEU A 79 -6.36 18.85 -11.44
N ALA A 80 -5.76 18.30 -10.39
CA ALA A 80 -6.43 17.34 -9.52
C ALA A 80 -7.48 17.97 -8.61
N TRP A 81 -7.28 19.23 -8.20
CA TRP A 81 -8.26 19.94 -7.36
C TRP A 81 -9.65 19.96 -7.98
N ARG A 82 -9.73 20.23 -9.26
CA ARG A 82 -11.03 20.28 -9.99
C ARG A 82 -11.73 18.91 -10.07
N LYS A 83 -11.00 17.80 -9.89
CA LYS A 83 -11.53 16.43 -10.09
C LYS A 83 -11.75 15.67 -8.79
N PHE A 84 -10.85 15.79 -7.81
CA PHE A 84 -10.84 14.97 -6.59
C PHE A 84 -11.26 15.73 -5.32
N GLY A 85 -11.53 17.03 -5.42
CA GLY A 85 -12.00 17.85 -4.31
C GLY A 85 -10.90 18.37 -3.39
N PHE A 86 -11.25 19.44 -2.63
CA PHE A 86 -10.30 20.20 -1.82
C PHE A 86 -9.64 19.39 -0.70
N ARG A 87 -10.41 18.55 0.02
CA ARG A 87 -9.90 17.80 1.18
C ARG A 87 -8.79 16.82 0.81
N PHE A 88 -8.94 16.11 -0.31
CA PHE A 88 -7.91 15.20 -0.83
C PHE A 88 -6.65 15.98 -1.23
N ILE A 89 -6.81 17.07 -1.95
CA ILE A 89 -5.68 17.87 -2.42
C ILE A 89 -4.94 18.55 -1.27
N ALA A 90 -5.63 19.08 -0.27
CA ALA A 90 -5.00 19.70 0.88
C ALA A 90 -4.09 18.71 1.63
N ARG A 91 -4.53 17.45 1.82
CA ARG A 91 -3.72 16.39 2.44
C ARG A 91 -2.52 16.01 1.56
N THR A 92 -2.73 15.93 0.25
CA THR A 92 -1.67 15.60 -0.70
C THR A 92 -0.62 16.72 -0.78
N VAL A 93 -1.02 17.97 -0.83
CA VAL A 93 -0.10 19.13 -0.79
C VAL A 93 0.70 19.12 0.51
N PHE A 94 0.04 18.91 1.65
CA PHE A 94 0.71 18.79 2.94
C PHE A 94 1.74 17.65 2.94
N SER A 95 1.34 16.46 2.50
CA SER A 95 2.21 15.28 2.45
C SER A 95 3.41 15.51 1.51
N THR A 96 3.18 16.08 0.32
CA THR A 96 4.25 16.40 -0.64
C THR A 96 5.19 17.46 -0.09
N ALA A 97 4.68 18.51 0.57
CA ALA A 97 5.50 19.55 1.19
C ALA A 97 6.40 18.97 2.30
N MET A 98 5.84 18.13 3.17
CA MET A 98 6.59 17.45 4.22
C MET A 98 7.66 16.52 3.63
N MET A 99 7.31 15.72 2.62
CA MET A 99 8.24 14.83 1.94
C MET A 99 9.40 15.60 1.31
N SER A 100 9.08 16.66 0.57
CA SER A 100 10.09 17.52 -0.09
C SER A 100 11.01 18.17 0.93
N GLY A 101 10.46 18.74 2.00
CA GLY A 101 11.26 19.32 3.08
C GLY A 101 12.15 18.30 3.80
N PHE A 102 11.65 17.08 4.05
CA PHE A 102 12.46 16.02 4.64
C PHE A 102 13.56 15.53 3.71
N ILE A 103 13.29 15.40 2.40
CA ILE A 103 14.34 15.02 1.43
C ILE A 103 15.48 16.03 1.46
N ASP A 104 15.16 17.32 1.38
CA ASP A 104 16.19 18.38 1.36
C ASP A 104 16.93 18.45 2.71
N LEU A 105 16.19 18.38 3.82
CA LEU A 105 16.78 18.39 5.17
C LEU A 105 17.71 17.21 5.41
N ILE A 106 17.26 15.99 5.11
CA ILE A 106 18.05 14.78 5.33
C ILE A 106 19.25 14.76 4.38
N SER A 107 19.09 15.15 3.12
CA SER A 107 20.21 15.25 2.17
C SER A 107 21.25 16.23 2.64
N PHE A 108 20.86 17.40 3.15
CA PHE A 108 21.79 18.39 3.72
C PHE A 108 22.59 17.83 4.91
N PHE A 109 21.93 17.14 5.85
CA PHE A 109 22.63 16.53 6.98
C PHE A 109 23.47 15.32 6.56
N ALA A 110 22.97 14.53 5.62
CA ALA A 110 23.69 13.37 5.10
C ALA A 110 25.00 13.79 4.40
N GLU A 111 24.98 14.87 3.64
CA GLU A 111 26.17 15.45 3.02
C GLU A 111 27.15 15.99 4.08
N LYS A 112 26.63 16.79 5.02
CA LYS A 112 27.45 17.43 6.06
C LYS A 112 28.17 16.44 6.98
N TYR A 113 27.50 15.33 7.34
CA TYR A 113 28.01 14.32 8.29
C TYR A 113 28.47 13.03 7.62
N ASN A 114 28.45 12.97 6.29
CA ASN A 114 28.81 11.79 5.49
C ASN A 114 28.01 10.53 5.89
N LEU A 115 26.69 10.71 6.08
CA LEU A 115 25.79 9.64 6.53
C LEU A 115 25.21 8.81 5.39
N TYR A 116 25.75 8.92 4.20
CA TYR A 116 25.30 8.13 3.06
C TYR A 116 25.63 6.65 3.22
N PHE A 117 24.83 5.80 2.58
CA PHE A 117 25.20 4.41 2.42
C PHE A 117 26.41 4.30 1.46
N HIS A 118 27.56 3.93 2.00
CA HIS A 118 28.86 3.84 1.29
C HIS A 118 29.23 2.39 0.95
N GLY A 119 28.32 1.44 1.10
CA GLY A 119 28.62 0.03 0.84
C GLY A 119 28.97 -0.21 -0.63
N ASP A 120 30.02 -1.01 -0.87
CA ASP A 120 30.36 -1.50 -2.22
C ASP A 120 29.24 -2.34 -2.80
N GLU A 121 28.36 -2.85 -1.96
CA GLU A 121 27.21 -3.67 -2.32
C GLU A 121 25.98 -2.82 -2.67
N LYS A 122 25.96 -2.26 -3.87
CA LYS A 122 24.84 -1.46 -4.39
C LYS A 122 23.50 -2.19 -4.33
N LEU A 123 23.50 -3.53 -4.42
CA LEU A 123 22.31 -4.35 -4.30
C LEU A 123 21.66 -4.21 -2.91
N VAL A 124 22.45 -4.17 -1.85
CA VAL A 124 21.93 -3.97 -0.48
C VAL A 124 21.25 -2.61 -0.37
N GLY A 125 21.89 -1.57 -0.90
CA GLY A 125 21.29 -0.22 -0.95
C GLY A 125 19.97 -0.18 -1.74
N ALA A 126 19.90 -0.89 -2.86
CA ALA A 126 18.67 -0.98 -3.66
C ALA A 126 17.55 -1.73 -2.91
N ILE A 127 17.86 -2.83 -2.23
CA ILE A 127 16.88 -3.61 -1.46
C ILE A 127 16.33 -2.80 -0.30
N PHE A 128 17.19 -2.28 0.57
CA PHE A 128 16.76 -1.51 1.74
C PHE A 128 16.10 -0.18 1.33
N GLY A 129 16.68 0.53 0.35
CA GLY A 129 16.09 1.74 -0.21
C GLY A 129 14.68 1.51 -0.75
N GLY A 130 14.49 0.44 -1.55
CA GLY A 130 13.18 0.07 -2.10
C GLY A 130 12.15 -0.30 -1.03
N ILE A 131 12.53 -1.15 -0.06
CA ILE A 131 11.61 -1.59 1.00
C ILE A 131 11.20 -0.40 1.90
N ILE A 132 12.15 0.42 2.35
CA ILE A 132 11.87 1.56 3.24
C ILE A 132 11.05 2.62 2.50
N ALA A 133 11.39 2.92 1.23
CA ALA A 133 10.63 3.86 0.41
C ALA A 133 9.19 3.38 0.23
N GLY A 134 9.00 2.12 -0.16
CA GLY A 134 7.67 1.54 -0.35
C GLY A 134 6.85 1.48 0.94
N ALA A 135 7.47 1.08 2.06
CA ALA A 135 6.80 1.11 3.36
C ALA A 135 6.36 2.53 3.74
N GLY A 136 7.23 3.53 3.53
CA GLY A 136 6.90 4.94 3.75
C GLY A 136 5.71 5.41 2.91
N LEU A 137 5.70 5.11 1.60
CA LEU A 137 4.57 5.41 0.71
C LEU A 137 3.29 4.71 1.16
N GLY A 138 3.37 3.43 1.53
CA GLY A 138 2.23 2.67 2.05
C GLY A 138 1.61 3.31 3.29
N VAL A 139 2.44 3.80 4.22
CA VAL A 139 1.97 4.53 5.42
C VAL A 139 1.30 5.86 5.05
N VAL A 140 1.82 6.60 4.07
CA VAL A 140 1.17 7.82 3.54
C VAL A 140 -0.21 7.49 2.96
N PHE A 141 -0.33 6.41 2.20
CA PHE A 141 -1.61 5.98 1.61
C PHE A 141 -2.63 5.58 2.67
N LEU A 142 -2.20 4.91 3.75
CA LEU A 142 -3.06 4.64 4.92
C LEU A 142 -3.51 5.92 5.62
N GLY A 143 -2.72 6.99 5.58
CA GLY A 143 -3.09 8.34 6.03
C GLY A 143 -4.09 9.06 5.11
N GLY A 144 -4.57 8.42 4.04
CA GLY A 144 -5.54 8.99 3.11
C GLY A 144 -4.98 10.12 2.24
N ALA A 145 -3.65 10.16 2.07
CA ALA A 145 -2.94 11.11 1.22
C ALA A 145 -2.16 10.36 0.12
N THR A 146 -1.51 11.13 -0.75
CA THR A 146 -0.50 10.64 -1.68
C THR A 146 0.70 11.58 -1.63
N THR A 147 1.84 11.12 -2.12
CA THR A 147 3.05 11.95 -2.22
C THR A 147 3.02 12.89 -3.42
N GLY A 148 1.91 12.97 -4.12
CA GLY A 148 1.81 13.73 -5.36
C GLY A 148 2.39 12.95 -6.54
N GLY A 149 2.95 13.67 -7.51
CA GLY A 149 3.69 13.06 -8.61
C GLY A 149 2.85 12.21 -9.56
N LEU A 150 3.44 11.13 -10.00
CA LEU A 150 2.84 10.23 -10.98
C LEU A 150 1.58 9.53 -10.46
N ASP A 151 1.38 9.41 -9.14
CA ASP A 151 0.15 8.88 -8.57
C ASP A 151 -1.07 9.72 -8.95
N ILE A 152 -0.94 11.07 -8.86
CA ILE A 152 -1.98 11.98 -9.29
C ILE A 152 -2.16 11.90 -10.81
N LEU A 153 -1.03 11.90 -11.55
CA LEU A 153 -1.06 11.80 -13.00
C LEU A 153 -1.74 10.50 -13.45
N ALA A 154 -1.40 9.36 -12.84
CA ALA A 154 -2.02 8.08 -13.15
C ALA A 154 -3.53 8.07 -12.87
N ARG A 155 -3.97 8.68 -11.77
CA ARG A 155 -5.41 8.85 -11.45
C ARG A 155 -6.10 9.75 -12.47
N LEU A 156 -5.47 10.83 -12.92
CA LEU A 156 -5.99 11.70 -13.97
C LEU A 156 -6.04 11.00 -15.32
N LEU A 157 -4.99 10.26 -15.67
CA LEU A 157 -4.94 9.47 -16.91
C LEU A 157 -6.00 8.36 -16.93
N ARG A 158 -6.28 7.73 -15.79
CA ARG A 158 -7.35 6.73 -15.70
C ARG A 158 -8.73 7.30 -16.05
N LEU A 159 -8.99 8.58 -15.77
CA LEU A 159 -10.25 9.21 -16.18
C LEU A 159 -10.40 9.28 -17.71
N LYS A 160 -9.27 9.36 -18.42
CA LYS A 160 -9.24 9.39 -19.89
C LYS A 160 -9.11 7.97 -20.49
N PHE A 161 -8.43 7.08 -19.78
CA PHE A 161 -8.13 5.71 -20.21
C PHE A 161 -8.62 4.68 -19.17
N PRO A 162 -9.94 4.46 -19.04
CA PRO A 162 -10.53 3.62 -17.99
C PRO A 162 -10.14 2.13 -18.10
N HIS A 163 -9.68 1.68 -19.26
CA HIS A 163 -9.24 0.31 -19.49
C HIS A 163 -7.90 -0.04 -18.80
N PHE A 164 -7.10 0.98 -18.43
CA PHE A 164 -5.86 0.76 -17.71
C PHE A 164 -6.06 0.87 -16.21
N SER A 165 -5.50 -0.06 -15.45
CA SER A 165 -5.42 0.07 -13.99
C SER A 165 -4.47 1.21 -13.61
N VAL A 166 -4.71 1.86 -12.46
CA VAL A 166 -3.82 2.92 -11.94
C VAL A 166 -2.38 2.42 -11.81
N GLY A 167 -2.20 1.20 -11.29
CA GLY A 167 -0.87 0.60 -11.14
C GLY A 167 -0.13 0.44 -12.46
N ARG A 168 -0.81 0.04 -13.54
CA ARG A 168 -0.18 -0.05 -14.88
C ARG A 168 0.27 1.32 -15.40
N LEU A 169 -0.54 2.35 -15.16
CA LEU A 169 -0.18 3.72 -15.57
C LEU A 169 1.02 4.24 -14.77
N ILE A 170 1.08 3.96 -13.47
CA ILE A 170 2.25 4.29 -12.64
C ILE A 170 3.50 3.56 -13.17
N LEU A 171 3.42 2.25 -13.39
CA LEU A 171 4.55 1.47 -13.92
C LEU A 171 5.06 1.99 -15.26
N ILE A 172 4.17 2.39 -16.18
CA ILE A 172 4.59 2.98 -17.46
C ILE A 172 5.35 4.28 -17.23
N CYS A 173 4.83 5.15 -16.36
CA CYS A 173 5.48 6.42 -16.05
C CYS A 173 6.83 6.21 -15.33
N ASP A 174 6.90 5.28 -14.39
CA ASP A 174 8.14 4.94 -13.70
C ASP A 174 9.18 4.35 -14.65
N PHE A 175 8.75 3.51 -15.59
CA PHE A 175 9.63 2.96 -16.61
C PHE A 175 10.30 4.05 -17.45
N VAL A 176 9.56 5.09 -17.84
CA VAL A 176 10.14 6.26 -18.54
C VAL A 176 11.22 6.92 -17.71
N VAL A 177 10.98 7.12 -16.41
CA VAL A 177 11.97 7.74 -15.51
C VAL A 177 13.22 6.87 -15.37
N VAL A 178 13.04 5.55 -15.28
CA VAL A 178 14.15 4.59 -15.20
C VAL A 178 15.02 4.63 -16.49
N VAL A 179 14.37 4.65 -17.65
CA VAL A 179 15.12 4.76 -18.92
C VAL A 179 15.88 6.08 -19.00
N LEU A 180 15.25 7.20 -18.59
CA LEU A 180 15.93 8.50 -18.51
C LEU A 180 17.12 8.46 -17.54
N SER A 181 17.01 7.76 -16.42
CA SER A 181 18.12 7.61 -15.47
C SER A 181 19.33 6.92 -16.10
N GLY A 182 19.09 5.88 -16.90
CA GLY A 182 20.16 5.20 -17.65
C GLY A 182 20.91 6.12 -18.62
N ILE A 183 20.17 6.99 -19.30
CA ILE A 183 20.75 7.99 -20.22
C ILE A 183 21.56 9.05 -19.46
N VAL A 184 20.99 9.59 -18.39
CA VAL A 184 21.61 10.65 -17.57
C VAL A 184 22.84 10.16 -16.85
N TYR A 185 22.78 9.01 -16.18
CA TYR A 185 23.90 8.43 -15.45
C TYR A 185 24.89 7.67 -16.36
N LYS A 186 24.52 7.43 -17.62
CA LYS A 186 25.31 6.61 -18.57
C LYS A 186 25.67 5.23 -17.99
N SER A 187 24.75 4.62 -17.27
CA SER A 187 24.99 3.39 -16.52
C SER A 187 23.77 2.45 -16.62
N ILE A 188 23.98 1.30 -17.24
CA ILE A 188 22.98 0.22 -17.29
C ILE A 188 22.74 -0.32 -15.87
N GLU A 189 23.78 -0.34 -15.06
CA GLU A 189 23.71 -0.78 -13.66
C GLU A 189 22.68 0.05 -12.87
N SER A 190 22.68 1.38 -13.03
CA SER A 190 21.71 2.27 -12.42
C SER A 190 20.28 1.94 -12.84
N VAL A 191 20.04 1.56 -14.09
CA VAL A 191 18.74 1.13 -14.59
C VAL A 191 18.29 -0.16 -13.89
N LEU A 192 19.15 -1.17 -13.82
CA LEU A 192 18.82 -2.46 -13.21
C LEU A 192 18.49 -2.32 -11.72
N TYR A 193 19.29 -1.58 -10.96
CA TYR A 193 19.00 -1.33 -9.55
C TYR A 193 17.75 -0.48 -9.34
N SER A 194 17.48 0.49 -10.22
CA SER A 194 16.23 1.27 -10.17
C SER A 194 15.00 0.40 -10.38
N ILE A 195 15.06 -0.59 -11.28
CA ILE A 195 13.99 -1.59 -11.47
C ILE A 195 13.77 -2.38 -10.17
N ILE A 196 14.83 -2.82 -9.51
CA ILE A 196 14.74 -3.54 -8.23
C ILE A 196 14.08 -2.67 -7.17
N ILE A 197 14.48 -1.39 -7.06
CA ILE A 197 13.88 -0.44 -6.10
C ILE A 197 12.39 -0.28 -6.35
N ILE A 198 11.97 -0.03 -7.59
CA ILE A 198 10.56 0.18 -7.92
C ILE A 198 9.75 -1.09 -7.64
N PHE A 199 10.27 -2.26 -8.00
CA PHE A 199 9.62 -3.53 -7.72
C PHE A 199 9.44 -3.79 -6.22
N LEU A 200 10.51 -3.66 -5.44
CA LEU A 200 10.46 -3.85 -3.98
C LEU A 200 9.60 -2.79 -3.28
N SER A 201 9.66 -1.55 -3.76
CA SER A 201 8.80 -0.48 -3.25
C SER A 201 7.33 -0.79 -3.51
N SER A 202 6.97 -1.26 -4.69
CA SER A 202 5.59 -1.66 -5.02
C SER A 202 5.10 -2.79 -4.09
N VAL A 203 5.91 -3.84 -3.92
CA VAL A 203 5.58 -4.95 -3.01
C VAL A 203 5.42 -4.47 -1.57
N ALA A 204 6.30 -3.58 -1.09
CA ALA A 204 6.22 -3.04 0.26
C ALA A 204 4.98 -2.15 0.45
N VAL A 205 4.63 -1.32 -0.54
CA VAL A 205 3.38 -0.54 -0.54
C VAL A 205 2.18 -1.45 -0.41
N ASP A 206 2.08 -2.48 -1.27
CA ASP A 206 0.97 -3.40 -1.27
C ASP A 206 0.85 -4.13 0.08
N TYR A 207 1.98 -4.56 0.66
CA TYR A 207 2.00 -5.23 1.97
C TYR A 207 1.51 -4.31 3.10
N VAL A 208 1.94 -3.05 3.11
CA VAL A 208 1.53 -2.06 4.11
C VAL A 208 0.07 -1.66 3.95
N VAL A 209 -0.38 -1.39 2.72
CA VAL A 209 -1.76 -0.96 2.41
C VAL A 209 -2.76 -2.09 2.60
N ALA A 210 -2.43 -3.31 2.15
CA ALA A 210 -3.27 -4.49 2.36
C ALA A 210 -3.43 -4.80 3.85
N GLY A 211 -2.41 -4.48 4.67
CA GLY A 211 -2.40 -4.68 6.10
C GLY A 211 -2.59 -6.15 6.49
N LYS A 212 -2.94 -6.38 7.76
CA LYS A 212 -3.24 -7.72 8.29
C LYS A 212 -4.62 -8.27 7.87
N SER A 213 -5.33 -7.60 6.98
CA SER A 213 -6.71 -7.95 6.60
C SER A 213 -6.77 -8.94 5.44
N HIS A 214 -5.89 -9.94 5.42
CA HIS A 214 -6.12 -11.08 4.52
C HIS A 214 -7.22 -11.95 5.09
N SER A 215 -8.42 -11.83 4.52
CA SER A 215 -9.50 -12.75 4.76
C SER A 215 -9.35 -13.98 3.88
N LYS A 216 -9.71 -15.14 4.43
CA LYS A 216 -9.73 -16.39 3.70
C LYS A 216 -11.17 -16.87 3.63
N LEU A 217 -11.59 -17.26 2.45
CA LEU A 217 -12.84 -17.97 2.24
C LEU A 217 -12.55 -19.47 2.35
N MET A 218 -13.28 -20.15 3.22
CA MET A 218 -13.14 -21.57 3.45
C MET A 218 -14.42 -22.29 3.02
N PHE A 219 -14.25 -23.32 2.20
CA PHE A 219 -15.28 -24.33 1.93
C PHE A 219 -14.90 -25.63 2.65
N ILE A 220 -15.78 -26.08 3.52
CA ILE A 220 -15.53 -27.25 4.37
C ILE A 220 -16.59 -28.30 4.06
N MET A 221 -16.16 -29.48 3.65
CA MET A 221 -17.00 -30.62 3.36
C MET A 221 -16.75 -31.67 4.44
N THR A 222 -17.75 -31.89 5.26
CA THR A 222 -17.73 -32.85 6.37
C THR A 222 -19.15 -33.35 6.66
N ASP A 223 -19.26 -34.54 7.17
CA ASP A 223 -20.54 -35.09 7.58
C ASP A 223 -21.02 -34.51 8.93
N TYR A 224 -20.11 -33.89 9.69
CA TYR A 224 -20.37 -33.25 10.99
C TYR A 224 -20.69 -31.75 10.87
N TYR A 225 -21.32 -31.33 9.79
CA TYR A 225 -21.53 -29.93 9.45
C TYR A 225 -22.27 -29.12 10.52
N GLU A 226 -23.21 -29.71 11.28
CA GLU A 226 -23.95 -29.03 12.33
C GLU A 226 -23.06 -28.70 13.54
N GLN A 227 -22.28 -29.68 14.02
CA GLN A 227 -21.38 -29.48 15.16
C GLN A 227 -20.28 -28.50 14.83
N VAL A 228 -19.65 -28.66 13.67
CA VAL A 228 -18.62 -27.75 13.16
C VAL A 228 -19.14 -26.32 13.01
N THR A 229 -20.37 -26.17 12.50
CA THR A 229 -21.00 -24.84 12.38
C THR A 229 -21.18 -24.17 13.74
N LYS A 230 -21.72 -24.90 14.73
CA LYS A 230 -21.93 -24.38 16.09
C LYS A 230 -20.63 -23.91 16.71
N ASP A 231 -19.57 -24.70 16.59
CA ASP A 231 -18.26 -24.38 17.19
C ASP A 231 -17.54 -23.24 16.47
N ILE A 232 -17.64 -23.14 15.14
CA ILE A 232 -17.08 -21.99 14.41
C ILE A 232 -17.77 -20.70 14.87
N ILE A 233 -19.08 -20.72 15.02
CA ILE A 233 -19.85 -19.54 15.49
C ILE A 233 -19.45 -19.20 16.94
N ALA A 234 -19.39 -20.20 17.81
CA ALA A 234 -19.12 -19.99 19.24
C ALA A 234 -17.67 -19.56 19.51
N ILE A 235 -16.69 -20.19 18.85
CA ILE A 235 -15.26 -19.99 19.14
C ILE A 235 -14.66 -18.84 18.31
N CYS A 236 -15.04 -18.76 17.03
CA CYS A 236 -14.48 -17.77 16.11
C CYS A 236 -15.36 -16.51 15.97
N GLY A 237 -16.63 -16.57 16.39
CA GLY A 237 -17.57 -15.46 16.21
C GLY A 237 -17.83 -15.11 14.73
N ARG A 238 -17.73 -16.11 13.85
CA ARG A 238 -17.87 -15.96 12.39
C ARG A 238 -19.13 -16.60 11.89
N GLY A 239 -19.82 -15.93 10.95
CA GLY A 239 -20.97 -16.49 10.26
C GLY A 239 -20.55 -17.67 9.37
N VAL A 240 -21.40 -18.69 9.34
CA VAL A 240 -21.25 -19.86 8.47
C VAL A 240 -22.50 -20.00 7.64
N SER A 241 -22.35 -20.16 6.32
CA SER A 241 -23.45 -20.50 5.39
C SER A 241 -23.36 -21.97 5.02
N ILE A 242 -24.48 -22.67 5.13
CA ILE A 242 -24.60 -24.08 4.74
C ILE A 242 -25.16 -24.14 3.33
N LEU A 243 -24.34 -24.61 2.38
CA LEU A 243 -24.70 -24.74 0.98
C LEU A 243 -25.09 -26.18 0.66
N PRO A 244 -26.23 -26.43 -0.01
CA PRO A 244 -26.53 -27.74 -0.56
C PRO A 244 -25.59 -28.03 -1.72
N ALA A 245 -25.06 -29.23 -1.78
CA ALA A 245 -24.20 -29.73 -2.84
C ALA A 245 -24.48 -31.20 -3.12
N GLN A 246 -24.12 -31.69 -4.29
CA GLN A 246 -24.22 -33.11 -4.67
C GLN A 246 -22.84 -33.63 -5.05
N GLY A 247 -22.49 -34.80 -4.56
CA GLY A 247 -21.24 -35.47 -4.90
C GLY A 247 -21.26 -35.90 -6.37
N GLY A 248 -20.36 -35.35 -7.19
CA GLY A 248 -20.33 -35.64 -8.62
C GLY A 248 -20.05 -37.13 -8.95
N TYR A 249 -19.32 -37.84 -8.10
CA TYR A 249 -19.02 -39.27 -8.27
C TYR A 249 -20.07 -40.18 -7.63
N THR A 250 -20.53 -39.82 -6.41
CA THR A 250 -21.45 -40.67 -5.62
C THR A 250 -22.92 -40.36 -5.88
N GLY A 251 -23.26 -39.20 -6.46
CA GLY A 251 -24.63 -38.73 -6.59
C GLY A 251 -25.32 -38.37 -5.27
N GLN A 252 -24.62 -38.51 -4.13
CA GLN A 252 -25.20 -38.28 -2.81
C GLN A 252 -25.29 -36.78 -2.48
N ASP A 253 -26.36 -36.40 -1.81
CA ASP A 253 -26.51 -35.03 -1.28
C ASP A 253 -25.54 -34.80 -0.13
N ARG A 254 -24.86 -33.67 -0.17
CA ARG A 254 -23.89 -33.21 0.85
C ARG A 254 -24.14 -31.75 1.25
N LYS A 255 -23.59 -31.37 2.39
CA LYS A 255 -23.59 -29.99 2.85
C LYS A 255 -22.16 -29.48 2.83
N VAL A 256 -21.99 -28.25 2.27
CA VAL A 256 -20.71 -27.54 2.24
C VAL A 256 -20.85 -26.32 3.13
N LEU A 257 -19.97 -26.20 4.12
CA LEU A 257 -19.90 -25.02 4.95
C LEU A 257 -19.05 -23.97 4.24
N MET A 258 -19.58 -22.80 4.07
CA MET A 258 -18.89 -21.62 3.56
C MET A 258 -18.70 -20.63 4.71
N CYS A 259 -17.48 -20.32 5.07
CA CYS A 259 -17.18 -19.30 6.07
C CYS A 259 -16.01 -18.42 5.63
N VAL A 260 -16.08 -17.15 6.01
CA VAL A 260 -15.00 -16.20 5.82
C VAL A 260 -14.36 -15.92 7.17
N VAL A 261 -13.04 -16.08 7.23
CA VAL A 261 -12.25 -15.91 8.45
C VAL A 261 -11.01 -15.07 8.18
N ARG A 262 -10.44 -14.47 9.22
CA ARG A 262 -9.13 -13.82 9.09
C ARG A 262 -8.03 -14.88 9.03
N ILE A 263 -6.89 -14.53 8.42
CA ILE A 263 -5.78 -15.48 8.22
C ILE A 263 -5.35 -16.19 9.54
N HIS A 264 -5.34 -15.47 10.65
CA HIS A 264 -4.96 -16.04 11.96
C HIS A 264 -6.04 -16.95 12.58
N GLU A 265 -7.27 -16.93 12.04
CA GLU A 265 -8.38 -17.77 12.49
C GLU A 265 -8.44 -19.09 11.72
N VAL A 266 -7.75 -19.19 10.58
CA VAL A 266 -7.75 -20.39 9.72
C VAL A 266 -7.33 -21.64 10.50
N SER A 267 -6.26 -21.55 11.29
CA SER A 267 -5.78 -22.67 12.09
C SER A 267 -6.79 -23.09 13.15
N LYS A 268 -7.54 -22.14 13.73
CA LYS A 268 -8.60 -22.45 14.70
C LYS A 268 -9.73 -23.23 14.04
N VAL A 269 -10.20 -22.78 12.87
CA VAL A 269 -11.26 -23.48 12.12
C VAL A 269 -10.80 -24.88 11.72
N ARG A 270 -9.56 -25.03 11.24
CA ARG A 270 -9.02 -26.35 10.91
C ARG A 270 -9.01 -27.30 12.11
N ASN A 271 -8.62 -26.80 13.28
CA ASN A 271 -8.60 -27.60 14.52
C ASN A 271 -10.01 -28.01 14.96
N ILE A 272 -11.01 -27.09 14.82
CA ILE A 272 -12.42 -27.39 15.09
C ILE A 272 -12.88 -28.54 14.19
N VAL A 273 -12.63 -28.43 12.88
CA VAL A 273 -13.04 -29.46 11.93
C VAL A 273 -12.35 -30.80 12.22
N ALA A 274 -11.04 -30.78 12.48
CA ALA A 274 -10.26 -31.96 12.77
C ALA A 274 -10.66 -32.70 14.06
N ALA A 275 -11.30 -32.00 14.99
CA ALA A 275 -11.83 -32.61 16.21
C ALA A 275 -13.03 -33.56 15.96
N TYR A 276 -13.78 -33.31 14.89
CA TYR A 276 -14.97 -34.08 14.53
C TYR A 276 -14.72 -35.06 13.36
N ASP A 277 -13.89 -34.64 12.40
CA ASP A 277 -13.65 -35.37 11.17
C ASP A 277 -12.14 -35.57 10.97
N SER A 278 -11.72 -36.85 10.85
CA SER A 278 -10.31 -37.20 10.65
C SER A 278 -9.85 -37.04 9.20
N LYS A 279 -10.77 -36.89 8.24
CA LYS A 279 -10.48 -36.77 6.81
C LYS A 279 -11.38 -35.70 6.13
N PRO A 280 -11.42 -34.47 6.66
CA PRO A 280 -12.26 -33.44 6.09
C PRO A 280 -11.68 -32.97 4.76
N PHE A 281 -12.52 -32.54 3.82
CA PHE A 281 -12.06 -31.87 2.64
C PHE A 281 -12.28 -30.35 2.80
N ILE A 282 -11.19 -29.58 2.84
CA ILE A 282 -11.20 -28.15 3.10
C ILE A 282 -10.50 -27.44 1.96
N ILE A 283 -11.22 -26.51 1.30
CA ILE A 283 -10.66 -25.58 0.32
C ILE A 283 -10.49 -24.23 1.01
N ILE A 284 -9.31 -23.65 0.89
CA ILE A 284 -8.99 -22.32 1.43
C ILE A 284 -8.52 -21.46 0.27
N THR A 285 -9.24 -20.37 0.02
CA THR A 285 -8.89 -19.42 -1.03
C THR A 285 -8.75 -18.02 -0.47
N ASP A 286 -7.99 -17.18 -1.15
CA ASP A 286 -7.87 -15.77 -0.79
C ASP A 286 -9.17 -15.02 -1.15
N SER A 287 -9.63 -14.17 -0.22
CA SER A 287 -10.70 -13.24 -0.50
C SER A 287 -10.11 -11.85 -0.63
N SER A 288 -10.24 -11.26 -1.81
CA SER A 288 -9.68 -9.93 -2.11
C SER A 288 -10.31 -8.84 -1.25
N GLU A 289 -11.60 -8.94 -0.97
CA GLU A 289 -12.32 -7.99 -0.13
C GLU A 289 -13.54 -8.65 0.52
N VAL A 290 -13.77 -8.32 1.78
CA VAL A 290 -14.96 -8.77 2.53
C VAL A 290 -15.57 -7.56 3.23
N LEU A 291 -16.82 -7.27 2.88
CA LEU A 291 -17.61 -6.20 3.46
C LEU A 291 -18.74 -6.79 4.32
N GLY A 292 -18.98 -6.21 5.48
CA GLY A 292 -20.09 -6.63 6.36
C GLY A 292 -19.70 -6.76 7.82
N GLN A 293 -20.64 -7.26 8.64
CA GLN A 293 -20.44 -7.40 10.09
C GLN A 293 -19.25 -8.31 10.41
N GLY A 294 -18.33 -7.83 11.24
CA GLY A 294 -17.10 -8.54 11.61
C GLY A 294 -15.91 -8.31 10.66
N PHE A 295 -16.10 -7.60 9.55
CA PHE A 295 -15.10 -7.18 8.57
C PHE A 295 -15.14 -5.67 8.33
N LYS A 296 -14.72 -5.19 7.15
CA LYS A 296 -14.79 -3.77 6.81
C LYS A 296 -16.24 -3.29 6.70
N ALA A 297 -16.51 -2.08 7.19
CA ALA A 297 -17.82 -1.46 6.98
C ALA A 297 -17.98 -1.04 5.50
N HIS A 298 -19.21 -1.07 4.99
CA HIS A 298 -19.52 -0.70 3.60
C HIS A 298 -19.13 0.74 3.24
N ASN A 299 -18.99 1.62 4.25
CA ASN A 299 -18.63 3.03 4.08
C ASN A 299 -17.11 3.32 4.10
N ASP A 300 -16.26 2.31 4.26
CA ASP A 300 -14.80 2.47 4.31
C ASP A 300 -14.13 2.32 2.92
N THR A 301 -14.93 2.22 1.85
CA THR A 301 -14.48 1.96 0.47
C THR A 301 -14.56 3.16 -0.48
N LEU A 302 -14.79 4.37 0.04
CA LEU A 302 -14.84 5.61 -0.78
C LEU A 302 -13.73 6.59 -0.42
#